data_0d3ffd623818cfbf96ca14effe41ade3
#
_entry.id   0d3ffd623818cfbf96ca14effe41ade3
#
_cell.length_a   1.000
_cell.length_b   1.000
_cell.length_c   1.000
_cell.angle_alpha   90.00
_cell.angle_beta   90.00
_cell.angle_gamma   90.00
#
_symmetry.space_group_name_H-M   'P 1'
#
loop_
_entity.id
_entity.type
_entity.pdbx_description
1 polymer ?
#
loop_
_entity_poly.entity_id
_entity_poly.type
_entity_poly.pdbx_seq_one_letter_code
_entity_poly.pdbx_strand_id
1 'polypeptide(L)'
;MAAILSLMIVLTLSLVVTRAATIALTATGMSREAARFQARSAFSGAGFTTTESESVVRHPVRRRIIMWLMLAGSAGVIAVIASVVLAAAQPDDNVGALVWVAAVCAAIAFIWWVSRRRVVDEAVT
;
A
#
# COMPACT_ATOMS: atom_id res chain seq x y z
N MET A 1 19.19 -6.67 -11.08
CA MET A 1 19.24 -5.93 -9.79
C MET A 1 18.07 -4.93 -9.68
N ALA A 2 17.85 -4.04 -10.67
CA ALA A 2 16.75 -3.06 -10.64
C ALA A 2 15.35 -3.70 -10.49
N ALA A 3 15.08 -4.82 -11.14
CA ALA A 3 13.80 -5.52 -11.05
C ALA A 3 13.49 -6.06 -9.64
N ILE A 4 14.49 -6.56 -8.94
CA ILE A 4 14.34 -7.05 -7.55
C ILE A 4 14.08 -5.88 -6.62
N LEU A 5 14.80 -4.78 -6.80
CA LEU A 5 14.61 -3.57 -6.00
C LEU A 5 13.22 -2.97 -6.21
N SER A 6 12.75 -2.86 -7.46
CA SER A 6 11.41 -2.37 -7.75
C SER A 6 10.32 -3.25 -7.15
N LEU A 7 10.49 -4.58 -7.20
CA LEU A 7 9.57 -5.51 -6.56
C LEU A 7 9.52 -5.32 -5.04
N MET A 8 10.67 -5.18 -4.39
CA MET A 8 10.76 -4.93 -2.95
C MET A 8 10.08 -3.61 -2.54
N ILE A 9 10.27 -2.55 -3.34
CA ILE A 9 9.60 -1.26 -3.12
C ILE A 9 8.08 -1.40 -3.21
N VAL A 10 7.60 -2.05 -4.25
CA VAL A 10 6.16 -2.21 -4.46
C VAL A 10 5.54 -3.05 -3.34
N LEU A 11 6.19 -4.14 -2.93
CA LEU A 11 5.72 -4.94 -1.80
C LEU A 11 5.69 -4.13 -0.50
N THR A 12 6.72 -3.37 -0.23
CA THR A 12 6.81 -2.53 0.97
C THR A 12 5.73 -1.44 0.95
N LEU A 13 5.58 -0.74 -0.16
CA LEU A 13 4.56 0.29 -0.34
C LEU A 13 3.14 -0.28 -0.21
N SER A 14 2.90 -1.45 -0.80
CA SER A 14 1.66 -2.21 -0.69
C SER A 14 1.29 -2.50 0.77
N LEU A 15 2.25 -2.97 1.57
CA LEU A 15 2.05 -3.24 2.99
C LEU A 15 1.73 -1.96 3.79
N VAL A 16 2.38 -0.85 3.47
CA VAL A 16 2.12 0.44 4.13
C VAL A 16 0.75 0.97 3.81
N VAL A 17 0.39 0.99 2.54
CA VAL A 17 -0.91 1.49 2.07
C VAL A 17 -2.04 0.65 2.67
N THR A 18 -1.93 -0.67 2.65
CA THR A 18 -2.93 -1.55 3.24
C THR A 18 -3.01 -1.43 4.77
N ARG A 19 -1.90 -1.19 5.46
CA ARG A 19 -1.91 -0.91 6.90
C ARG A 19 -2.58 0.42 7.22
N ALA A 20 -2.23 1.48 6.51
CA ALA A 20 -2.84 2.80 6.69
C ALA A 20 -4.35 2.73 6.46
N ALA A 21 -4.78 2.06 5.41
CA ALA A 21 -6.19 1.83 5.11
C ALA A 21 -6.90 1.00 6.19
N THR A 22 -6.26 -0.04 6.71
CA THR A 22 -6.80 -0.85 7.81
C THR A 22 -7.08 0.02 9.05
N ILE A 23 -6.16 0.90 9.40
CA ILE A 23 -6.33 1.82 10.54
C ILE A 23 -7.47 2.80 10.27
N ALA A 24 -7.53 3.38 9.08
CA ALA A 24 -8.59 4.30 8.71
C ALA A 24 -9.98 3.63 8.71
N LEU A 25 -10.09 2.41 8.19
CA LEU A 25 -11.32 1.62 8.22
C LEU A 25 -11.73 1.22 9.64
N THR A 26 -10.78 0.85 10.49
CA THR A 26 -11.05 0.57 11.91
C THR A 26 -11.58 1.80 12.63
N ALA A 27 -11.05 2.98 12.32
CA ALA A 27 -11.54 4.26 12.87
C ALA A 27 -13.00 4.55 12.48
N THR A 28 -13.51 3.97 11.41
CA THR A 28 -14.94 4.09 11.02
C THR A 28 -15.89 3.16 11.79
N GLY A 29 -15.39 2.36 12.71
CA GLY A 29 -16.17 1.42 13.53
C GLY A 29 -16.14 -0.03 13.05
N MET A 30 -15.29 -0.38 12.08
CA MET A 30 -15.09 -1.77 11.66
C MET A 30 -14.19 -2.52 12.64
N SER A 31 -14.41 -3.84 12.76
CA SER A 31 -13.47 -4.70 13.46
C SER A 31 -12.12 -4.72 12.74
N ARG A 32 -11.03 -4.88 13.49
CA ARG A 32 -9.67 -4.86 12.92
C ARG A 32 -9.44 -5.96 11.88
N GLU A 33 -10.04 -7.12 12.08
CA GLU A 33 -9.97 -8.24 11.14
C GLU A 33 -10.70 -7.94 9.83
N ALA A 34 -11.93 -7.44 9.92
CA ALA A 34 -12.72 -7.05 8.75
C ALA A 34 -12.04 -5.91 7.99
N ALA A 35 -11.54 -4.88 8.68
CA ALA A 35 -10.82 -3.77 8.08
C ALA A 35 -9.56 -4.24 7.33
N ARG A 36 -8.78 -5.14 7.92
CA ARG A 36 -7.58 -5.71 7.30
C ARG A 36 -7.91 -6.53 6.06
N PHE A 37 -8.93 -7.37 6.15
CA PHE A 37 -9.38 -8.19 5.03
C PHE A 37 -9.88 -7.32 3.87
N GLN A 38 -10.74 -6.34 4.16
CA GLN A 38 -11.28 -5.44 3.13
C GLN A 38 -10.22 -4.55 2.49
N ALA A 39 -9.27 -4.04 3.26
CA ALA A 39 -8.15 -3.25 2.73
C ALA A 39 -7.31 -4.08 1.74
N ARG A 40 -6.99 -5.31 2.09
CA ARG A 40 -6.24 -6.22 1.21
C ARG A 40 -7.02 -6.63 -0.02
N SER A 41 -8.29 -6.96 0.13
CA SER A 41 -9.16 -7.33 -1.00
C SER A 41 -9.32 -6.20 -1.98
N ALA A 42 -9.49 -4.96 -1.50
CA ALA A 42 -9.59 -3.79 -2.36
C ALA A 42 -8.28 -3.52 -3.11
N PHE A 43 -7.16 -3.60 -2.41
CA PHE A 43 -5.84 -3.33 -2.99
C PHE A 43 -5.42 -4.39 -4.01
N SER A 44 -5.69 -5.66 -3.74
CA SER A 44 -5.36 -6.78 -4.64
C SER A 44 -6.36 -6.96 -5.80
N GLY A 45 -7.52 -6.31 -5.75
CA GLY A 45 -8.58 -6.49 -6.74
C GLY A 45 -9.35 -7.81 -6.61
N ALA A 46 -9.22 -8.52 -5.48
CA ALA A 46 -9.92 -9.80 -5.26
C ALA A 46 -11.44 -9.67 -5.19
N GLY A 47 -11.94 -8.49 -4.80
CA GLY A 47 -13.38 -8.23 -4.70
C GLY A 47 -13.97 -8.52 -3.32
N PHE A 48 -15.26 -8.26 -3.19
CA PHE A 48 -16.02 -8.36 -1.94
C PHE A 48 -17.22 -9.27 -2.11
N THR A 49 -17.63 -9.91 -1.00
CA THR A 49 -18.95 -10.55 -0.91
C THR A 49 -20.06 -9.50 -0.83
N THR A 50 -21.31 -9.90 -1.06
CA THR A 50 -22.47 -8.99 -1.05
C THR A 50 -22.61 -8.25 0.29
N THR A 51 -22.47 -8.95 1.40
CA THR A 51 -22.57 -8.38 2.75
C THR A 51 -21.46 -7.37 3.04
N GLU A 52 -20.23 -7.69 2.64
CA GLU A 52 -19.07 -6.79 2.78
C GLU A 52 -19.22 -5.55 1.91
N SER A 53 -19.68 -5.71 0.67
CA SER A 53 -19.95 -4.60 -0.24
C SER A 53 -20.99 -3.64 0.33
N GLU A 54 -22.08 -4.14 0.91
CA GLU A 54 -23.09 -3.31 1.57
C GLU A 54 -22.54 -2.53 2.75
N SER A 55 -21.69 -3.15 3.58
CA SER A 55 -21.07 -2.49 4.73
C SER A 55 -20.16 -1.34 4.33
N VAL A 56 -19.51 -1.45 3.17
CA VAL A 56 -18.63 -0.42 2.60
C VAL A 56 -19.46 0.70 1.95
N VAL A 57 -20.43 0.34 1.11
CA VAL A 57 -21.20 1.30 0.29
C VAL A 57 -22.10 2.20 1.16
N ARG A 58 -22.65 1.67 2.23
CA ARG A 58 -23.52 2.43 3.16
C ARG A 58 -22.79 3.54 3.93
N HIS A 59 -21.47 3.42 4.10
CA HIS A 59 -20.69 4.42 4.84
C HIS A 59 -19.84 5.26 3.87
N PRO A 60 -20.06 6.59 3.77
CA PRO A 60 -19.40 7.43 2.76
C PRO A 60 -17.87 7.45 2.90
N VAL A 61 -17.36 7.44 4.12
CA VAL A 61 -15.90 7.43 4.38
C VAL A 61 -15.28 6.10 3.98
N ARG A 62 -15.89 4.97 4.34
CA ARG A 62 -15.41 3.62 3.95
C ARG A 62 -15.37 3.48 2.44
N ARG A 63 -16.42 3.89 1.75
CA ARG A 63 -16.51 3.86 0.29
C ARG A 63 -15.36 4.63 -0.35
N ARG A 64 -15.05 5.83 0.14
CA ARG A 64 -13.95 6.66 -0.38
C ARG A 64 -12.59 5.99 -0.17
N ILE A 65 -12.32 5.44 1.01
CA ILE A 65 -11.08 4.74 1.31
C ILE A 65 -10.89 3.54 0.39
N ILE A 66 -11.92 2.73 0.22
CA ILE A 66 -11.88 1.53 -0.62
C ILE A 66 -11.69 1.90 -2.10
N MET A 67 -12.34 2.96 -2.59
CA MET A 67 -12.12 3.44 -3.97
C MET A 67 -10.67 3.87 -4.20
N TRP A 68 -10.06 4.59 -3.26
CA TRP A 68 -8.67 4.98 -3.35
C TRP A 68 -7.72 3.77 -3.31
N LEU A 69 -8.04 2.76 -2.50
CA LEU A 69 -7.28 1.52 -2.45
C LEU A 69 -7.32 0.74 -3.78
N MET A 70 -8.48 0.67 -4.40
CA MET A 70 -8.64 0.04 -5.71
C MET A 70 -7.81 0.74 -6.78
N LEU A 71 -7.83 2.08 -6.81
CA LEU A 71 -7.01 2.87 -7.72
C LEU A 71 -5.51 2.69 -7.46
N ALA A 72 -5.10 2.73 -6.20
CA ALA A 72 -3.70 2.54 -5.81
C ALA A 72 -3.20 1.13 -6.16
N GLY A 73 -4.02 0.10 -5.97
CA GLY A 73 -3.70 -1.28 -6.34
C GLY A 73 -3.51 -1.44 -7.85
N SER A 74 -4.44 -0.91 -8.64
CA SER A 74 -4.35 -0.93 -10.11
C SER A 74 -3.13 -0.16 -10.62
N ALA A 75 -2.88 1.02 -10.10
CA ALA A 75 -1.70 1.82 -10.46
C ALA A 75 -0.40 1.12 -10.05
N GLY A 76 -0.38 0.43 -8.91
CA GLY A 76 0.76 -0.36 -8.46
C GLY A 76 1.14 -1.48 -9.42
N VAL A 77 0.16 -2.24 -9.90
CA VAL A 77 0.39 -3.30 -10.90
C VAL A 77 0.98 -2.74 -12.19
N ILE A 78 0.42 -1.65 -12.70
CA ILE A 78 0.92 -0.99 -13.91
C ILE A 78 2.35 -0.49 -13.69
N ALA A 79 2.64 0.11 -12.54
CA ALA A 79 3.97 0.60 -12.21
C ALA A 79 5.01 -0.52 -12.15
N VAL A 80 4.66 -1.71 -11.62
CA VAL A 80 5.54 -2.89 -11.60
C VAL A 80 5.85 -3.35 -13.01
N ILE A 81 4.82 -3.52 -13.84
CA ILE A 81 5.01 -3.96 -15.24
C ILE A 81 5.88 -2.97 -16.00
N ALA A 82 5.59 -1.67 -15.89
CA ALA A 82 6.39 -0.62 -16.53
C ALA A 82 7.85 -0.63 -16.03
N SER A 83 8.08 -0.81 -14.72
CA SER A 83 9.45 -0.89 -14.16
C SER A 83 10.22 -2.09 -14.69
N VAL A 84 9.59 -3.24 -14.81
CA VAL A 84 10.22 -4.46 -15.35
C VAL A 84 10.57 -4.28 -16.84
N VAL A 85 9.64 -3.74 -17.62
CA VAL A 85 9.89 -3.47 -19.04
C VAL A 85 11.02 -2.45 -19.23
N LEU A 86 11.02 -1.38 -18.43
CA LEU A 86 12.06 -0.36 -18.49
C LEU A 86 13.43 -0.92 -18.09
N ALA A 87 13.48 -1.74 -17.04
CA ALA A 87 14.70 -2.40 -16.58
C ALA A 87 15.28 -3.37 -17.63
N ALA A 88 14.41 -4.02 -18.41
CA ALA A 88 14.82 -4.89 -19.50
C ALA A 88 15.33 -4.13 -20.75
N ALA A 89 14.91 -2.88 -20.91
CA ALA A 89 15.23 -2.06 -22.07
C ALA A 89 16.49 -1.18 -21.91
N GLN A 90 17.00 -1.02 -20.66
CA GLN A 90 18.17 -0.16 -20.40
C GLN A 90 19.45 -0.97 -20.22
N PRO A 91 20.55 -0.60 -20.92
CA PRO A 91 21.89 -1.08 -20.56
C PRO A 91 22.35 -0.43 -19.24
N ASP A 92 23.15 -1.18 -18.50
CA ASP A 92 23.63 -0.88 -17.14
C ASP A 92 24.10 0.57 -16.92
N ASP A 93 23.26 1.37 -16.31
CA ASP A 93 23.63 2.69 -15.78
C ASP A 93 23.61 2.64 -14.23
N ASN A 94 24.79 2.71 -13.63
CA ASN A 94 24.98 2.72 -12.17
C ASN A 94 24.23 3.87 -11.45
N VAL A 95 23.92 4.94 -12.15
CA VAL A 95 23.20 6.11 -11.61
C VAL A 95 21.74 5.78 -11.31
N GLY A 96 21.10 5.01 -12.16
CA GLY A 96 19.73 4.55 -11.92
C GLY A 96 19.60 3.69 -10.66
N ALA A 97 20.57 2.79 -10.43
CA ALA A 97 20.58 1.93 -9.24
C ALA A 97 20.73 2.73 -7.94
N LEU A 98 21.55 3.77 -7.93
CA LEU A 98 21.75 4.65 -6.77
C LEU A 98 20.48 5.45 -6.42
N VAL A 99 19.80 6.01 -7.39
CA VAL A 99 18.54 6.76 -7.19
C VAL A 99 17.46 5.83 -6.64
N TRP A 100 17.38 4.60 -7.13
CA TRP A 100 16.42 3.61 -6.65
C TRP A 100 16.71 3.15 -5.22
N VAL A 101 17.96 2.90 -4.87
CA VAL A 101 18.37 2.55 -3.49
C VAL A 101 18.03 3.70 -2.54
N ALA A 102 18.29 4.95 -2.93
CA ALA A 102 17.94 6.11 -2.13
C ALA A 102 16.41 6.23 -1.91
N ALA A 103 15.60 5.98 -2.95
CA ALA A 103 14.15 5.99 -2.86
C ALA A 103 13.61 4.89 -1.91
N VAL A 104 14.19 3.68 -1.95
CA VAL A 104 13.84 2.58 -1.05
C VAL A 104 14.19 2.93 0.39
N CYS A 105 15.40 3.42 0.63
CA CYS A 105 15.85 3.82 1.96
C CYS A 105 14.96 4.95 2.52
N ALA A 106 14.59 5.91 1.70
CA ALA A 106 13.66 6.99 2.08
C ALA A 106 12.26 6.45 2.43
N ALA A 107 11.74 5.51 1.64
CA ALA A 107 10.44 4.87 1.90
C ALA A 107 10.47 4.07 3.21
N ILE A 108 11.51 3.26 3.44
CA ILE A 108 11.69 2.49 4.68
C ILE A 108 11.84 3.42 5.89
N ALA A 109 12.63 4.47 5.77
CA ALA A 109 12.79 5.48 6.82
C ALA A 109 11.48 6.20 7.14
N PHE A 110 10.70 6.54 6.12
CA PHE A 110 9.38 7.15 6.28
C PHE A 110 8.40 6.22 6.99
N ILE A 111 8.38 4.93 6.61
CA ILE A 111 7.55 3.91 7.25
C ILE A 111 7.95 3.73 8.72
N TRP A 112 9.25 3.64 8.99
CA TRP A 112 9.78 3.50 10.33
C TRP A 112 9.45 4.72 11.20
N TRP A 113 9.55 5.93 10.63
CA TRP A 113 9.20 7.18 11.29
C TRP A 113 7.70 7.26 11.62
N VAL A 114 6.81 6.89 10.69
CA VAL A 114 5.35 6.84 10.89
C VAL A 114 4.96 5.77 11.91
N SER A 115 5.58 4.58 11.83
CA SER A 115 5.35 3.50 12.82
C SER A 115 5.77 3.91 14.24
N ARG A 116 6.89 4.63 14.35
CA ARG A 116 7.40 5.04 15.66
C ARG A 116 6.54 6.09 16.33
N ARG A 117 5.96 7.01 15.58
CA ARG A 117 5.05 8.02 16.14
C ARG A 117 3.76 7.41 16.69
N ARG A 118 3.28 6.31 16.11
CA ARG A 118 2.03 5.67 16.54
C ARG A 118 2.19 4.79 17.79
N VAL A 119 3.36 4.20 18.00
CA VAL A 119 3.64 3.42 19.22
C VAL A 119 3.72 4.33 20.46
N VAL A 120 4.10 5.58 20.27
CA VAL A 120 4.17 6.57 21.37
C VAL A 120 2.77 7.08 21.75
N ASP A 121 1.86 7.24 20.79
CA ASP A 121 0.49 7.72 21.05
C ASP A 121 -0.38 6.65 21.74
N GLU A 122 -0.15 5.36 21.49
CA GLU A 122 -0.86 4.26 22.17
C GLU A 122 -0.32 3.99 23.59
N ALA A 123 0.89 4.44 23.91
CA ALA A 123 1.50 4.28 25.24
C ALA A 123 1.13 5.42 26.22
N VAL A 124 0.47 6.48 25.76
CA VAL A 124 0.11 7.68 26.54
C VAL A 124 -1.40 7.74 26.87
N THR A 125 -2.20 6.83 26.33
CA THR A 125 -3.63 6.67 26.67
C THR A 125 -3.86 5.38 27.41
#